data_174eb827ef3d5cfa5c1251227e36b273
#
_entry.id   174eb827ef3d5cfa5c1251227e36b273
#
_cell.length_a   1.000
_cell.length_b   1.000
_cell.length_c   1.000
_cell.angle_alpha   90.00
_cell.angle_beta   90.00
_cell.angle_gamma   90.00
#
_symmetry.space_group_name_H-M   'P 1'
#
loop_
_entity.id
_entity.type
_entity.pdbx_description
1 polymer ?
#
loop_
_entity_poly.entity_id
_entity_poly.type
_entity_poly.pdbx_seq_one_letter_code
_entity_poly.pdbx_strand_id
1 'polypeptide(L)'
;KWFEDGNKKKEDWRVGTEHEKFAYNNIKEKNFFMPVEYSSTNGIEKFLLEISKHGWEKVYEEGKTIALKKDNQSITLEPGGQVELSGAPLANIHQACKETNSHLKLLKEIGEKLGITLLGLGARPLEKTNSIPWMPKPRYKIMKNYMPKKGKHGLDMMLSTCTVQANLDYSDEDDMRNKTLLSVKIQPLLTALFANSPISNGIPNGFLSKRRYFWTNTDPDRCGTLKIAFEDDFSFSKYTDYALSVPMYF
;
A
#
# COMPACT_ATOMS: atom_id res chain seq x y z
N LYS A 1 -14.97 -15.36 17.55
CA LYS A 1 -14.78 -16.52 16.66
C LYS A 1 -13.81 -16.21 15.51
N TRP A 2 -14.07 -15.24 14.61
CA TRP A 2 -13.21 -15.00 13.44
C TRP A 2 -11.75 -14.69 13.81
N PHE A 3 -11.52 -13.85 14.81
CA PHE A 3 -10.16 -13.55 15.33
C PHE A 3 -9.55 -14.75 16.07
N GLU A 4 -10.35 -15.50 16.83
CA GLU A 4 -9.90 -16.72 17.54
C GLU A 4 -9.47 -17.82 16.55
N ASP A 5 -10.18 -17.94 15.44
CA ASP A 5 -9.83 -18.88 14.35
C ASP A 5 -8.49 -18.48 13.67
N GLY A 6 -8.05 -17.23 13.86
CA GLY A 6 -6.75 -16.73 13.41
C GLY A 6 -5.57 -17.02 14.35
N ASN A 7 -5.83 -17.56 15.56
CA ASN A 7 -4.78 -17.92 16.51
C ASN A 7 -3.85 -18.99 15.94
N LYS A 8 -2.54 -18.80 16.08
CA LYS A 8 -1.52 -19.76 15.61
C LYS A 8 -0.47 -20.00 16.68
N LYS A 9 0.01 -21.23 16.77
CA LYS A 9 1.19 -21.54 17.59
C LYS A 9 2.41 -20.80 17.06
N LYS A 10 3.37 -20.49 17.94
CA LYS A 10 4.58 -19.73 17.56
C LYS A 10 5.39 -20.37 16.43
N GLU A 11 5.46 -21.69 16.38
CA GLU A 11 6.13 -22.45 15.31
C GLU A 11 5.45 -22.28 13.95
N ASP A 12 4.16 -21.93 13.94
CA ASP A 12 3.36 -21.72 12.73
C ASP A 12 3.27 -20.25 12.31
N TRP A 13 3.86 -19.33 13.07
CA TRP A 13 3.83 -17.92 12.73
C TRP A 13 4.52 -17.65 11.40
N ARG A 14 3.94 -16.73 10.67
CA ARG A 14 4.44 -16.23 9.38
C ARG A 14 4.48 -14.72 9.40
N VAL A 15 5.30 -14.17 8.51
CA VAL A 15 5.34 -12.75 8.20
C VAL A 15 4.98 -12.57 6.74
N GLY A 16 3.93 -11.78 6.48
CA GLY A 16 3.62 -11.29 5.14
C GLY A 16 4.15 -9.88 4.97
N THR A 17 4.67 -9.55 3.79
CA THR A 17 5.15 -8.21 3.49
C THR A 17 4.38 -7.61 2.32
N GLU A 18 4.13 -6.31 2.36
CA GLU A 18 3.53 -5.56 1.26
C GLU A 18 4.50 -4.47 0.80
N HIS A 19 4.61 -4.28 -0.51
CA HIS A 19 5.54 -3.32 -1.08
C HIS A 19 4.88 -2.55 -2.22
N GLU A 20 4.64 -1.27 -2.01
CA GLU A 20 4.12 -0.38 -3.04
C GLU A 20 5.23 0.42 -3.72
N LYS A 21 5.07 0.72 -5.00
CA LYS A 21 5.99 1.56 -5.79
C LYS A 21 5.24 2.41 -6.79
N PHE A 22 5.64 3.66 -6.90
CA PHE A 22 5.17 4.53 -7.96
C PHE A 22 5.77 4.12 -9.30
N ALA A 23 4.94 4.01 -10.33
CA ALA A 23 5.37 3.77 -11.69
C ALA A 23 5.47 5.11 -12.47
N TYR A 24 6.61 5.32 -13.13
CA TYR A 24 6.90 6.51 -13.91
C TYR A 24 7.39 6.14 -15.30
N ASN A 25 6.90 6.83 -16.32
CA ASN A 25 7.51 6.84 -17.64
C ASN A 25 8.80 7.66 -17.61
N ASN A 26 9.89 7.05 -18.06
CA ASN A 26 11.17 7.73 -18.21
C ASN A 26 11.25 8.39 -19.59
N ILE A 27 10.99 9.69 -19.67
CA ILE A 27 11.10 10.45 -20.91
C ILE A 27 12.54 10.97 -21.01
N LYS A 28 13.45 10.11 -21.51
CA LYS A 28 14.91 10.37 -21.59
C LYS A 28 15.26 11.71 -22.25
N GLU A 29 14.52 12.09 -23.28
CA GLU A 29 14.75 13.32 -24.06
C GLU A 29 14.49 14.61 -23.25
N LYS A 30 13.71 14.52 -22.17
CA LYS A 30 13.31 15.67 -21.37
C LYS A 30 13.80 15.65 -19.93
N ASN A 31 14.55 14.61 -19.53
CA ASN A 31 14.91 14.36 -18.11
C ASN A 31 13.70 14.48 -17.17
N PHE A 32 12.54 14.02 -17.61
CA PHE A 32 11.27 14.20 -16.92
C PHE A 32 10.59 12.85 -16.65
N PHE A 33 10.02 12.71 -15.48
CA PHE A 33 9.25 11.55 -15.07
C PHE A 33 7.76 11.89 -15.03
N MET A 34 6.92 11.09 -15.66
CA MET A 34 5.46 11.22 -15.60
C MET A 34 4.82 9.97 -15.05
N PRO A 35 3.76 10.08 -14.22
CA PRO A 35 2.99 8.92 -13.79
C PRO A 35 2.51 8.10 -15.00
N VAL A 36 2.59 6.77 -14.89
CA VAL A 36 2.19 5.89 -15.97
C VAL A 36 0.68 5.78 -16.03
N GLU A 37 0.09 6.05 -17.20
CA GLU A 37 -1.33 5.84 -17.44
C GLU A 37 -1.65 4.35 -17.60
N TYR A 38 -2.89 3.95 -17.28
CA TYR A 38 -3.29 2.56 -17.38
C TYR A 38 -3.27 2.05 -18.83
N SER A 39 -3.91 2.77 -19.77
CA SER A 39 -4.19 2.32 -21.14
C SER A 39 -3.22 2.87 -22.19
N SER A 40 -2.12 3.54 -21.84
CA SER A 40 -1.12 3.98 -22.82
C SER A 40 -0.36 2.78 -23.42
N THR A 41 0.30 2.98 -24.56
CA THR A 41 1.02 1.91 -25.31
C THR A 41 1.98 1.11 -24.42
N ASN A 42 2.71 1.80 -23.54
CA ASN A 42 3.57 1.21 -22.50
C ASN A 42 2.99 1.54 -21.11
N GLY A 43 1.68 1.38 -20.94
CA GLY A 43 0.96 1.68 -19.71
C GLY A 43 1.02 0.58 -18.66
N ILE A 44 0.33 0.82 -17.54
CA ILE A 44 0.23 -0.14 -16.43
C ILE A 44 -0.39 -1.47 -16.89
N GLU A 45 -1.40 -1.45 -17.76
CA GLU A 45 -1.97 -2.69 -18.29
C GLU A 45 -0.92 -3.53 -19.03
N LYS A 46 -0.15 -2.90 -19.91
CA LYS A 46 0.94 -3.58 -20.64
C LYS A 46 2.00 -4.10 -19.66
N PHE A 47 2.32 -3.34 -18.64
CA PHE A 47 3.26 -3.74 -17.60
C PHE A 47 2.78 -5.02 -16.86
N LEU A 48 1.51 -5.07 -16.45
CA LEU A 48 0.92 -6.28 -15.86
C LEU A 48 0.91 -7.47 -16.84
N LEU A 49 0.59 -7.23 -18.12
CA LEU A 49 0.61 -8.26 -19.14
C LEU A 49 2.01 -8.84 -19.38
N GLU A 50 3.07 -8.03 -19.30
CA GLU A 50 4.44 -8.54 -19.38
C GLU A 50 4.81 -9.36 -18.13
N ILE A 51 4.43 -8.91 -16.92
CA ILE A 51 4.62 -9.71 -15.69
C ILE A 51 3.90 -11.05 -15.78
N SER A 52 2.68 -11.10 -16.34
CA SER A 52 1.91 -12.35 -16.42
C SER A 52 2.60 -13.45 -17.20
N LYS A 53 3.50 -13.12 -18.11
CA LYS A 53 4.30 -14.11 -18.87
C LYS A 53 5.30 -14.88 -18.00
N HIS A 54 5.52 -14.44 -16.77
CA HIS A 54 6.39 -15.10 -15.79
C HIS A 54 5.62 -16.00 -14.80
N GLY A 55 4.50 -16.55 -15.25
CA GLY A 55 3.69 -17.51 -14.50
C GLY A 55 2.74 -16.86 -13.50
N TRP A 56 2.35 -15.61 -13.72
CA TRP A 56 1.32 -14.93 -12.95
C TRP A 56 -0.03 -15.02 -13.64
N GLU A 57 -1.07 -15.40 -12.93
CA GLU A 57 -2.46 -15.43 -13.38
C GLU A 57 -3.07 -14.04 -13.34
N LYS A 58 -3.80 -13.68 -14.40
CA LYS A 58 -4.45 -12.38 -14.51
C LYS A 58 -5.78 -12.37 -13.77
N VAL A 59 -6.03 -11.30 -13.02
CA VAL A 59 -7.32 -11.00 -12.39
C VAL A 59 -7.97 -9.84 -13.14
N TYR A 60 -9.23 -10.03 -13.54
CA TYR A 60 -9.97 -9.06 -14.33
C TYR A 60 -11.10 -8.42 -13.54
N GLU A 61 -11.35 -7.14 -13.80
CA GLU A 61 -12.54 -6.42 -13.37
C GLU A 61 -13.02 -5.55 -14.54
N GLU A 62 -14.29 -5.67 -14.93
CA GLU A 62 -14.86 -4.98 -16.10
C GLU A 62 -14.01 -5.14 -17.39
N GLY A 63 -13.48 -6.35 -17.62
CA GLY A 63 -12.66 -6.67 -18.78
C GLY A 63 -11.22 -6.13 -18.78
N LYS A 64 -10.80 -5.46 -17.71
CA LYS A 64 -9.45 -4.91 -17.53
C LYS A 64 -8.62 -5.73 -16.55
N THR A 65 -7.33 -5.90 -16.84
CA THR A 65 -6.40 -6.58 -15.93
C THR A 65 -6.06 -5.65 -14.75
N ILE A 66 -6.57 -5.95 -13.56
CA ILE A 66 -6.42 -5.08 -12.38
C ILE A 66 -5.47 -5.65 -11.32
N ALA A 67 -5.12 -6.92 -11.44
CA ALA A 67 -4.19 -7.59 -10.53
C ALA A 67 -3.63 -8.86 -11.17
N LEU A 68 -2.61 -9.40 -10.54
CA LEU A 68 -1.99 -10.68 -10.87
C LEU A 68 -1.89 -11.53 -9.62
N LYS A 69 -2.01 -12.86 -9.75
CA LYS A 69 -1.83 -13.82 -8.65
C LYS A 69 -0.82 -14.88 -9.03
N LYS A 70 -0.02 -15.29 -8.06
CA LYS A 70 0.90 -16.42 -8.18
C LYS A 70 1.13 -17.03 -6.81
N ASP A 71 0.86 -18.33 -6.70
CA ASP A 71 0.93 -19.03 -5.42
C ASP A 71 0.10 -18.27 -4.34
N ASN A 72 0.74 -17.88 -3.24
CA ASN A 72 0.10 -17.12 -2.17
C ASN A 72 0.44 -15.61 -2.24
N GLN A 73 0.79 -15.10 -3.40
CA GLN A 73 1.16 -13.70 -3.65
C GLN A 73 0.19 -13.02 -4.60
N SER A 74 0.08 -11.71 -4.50
CA SER A 74 -0.61 -10.92 -5.53
C SER A 74 0.17 -9.65 -5.89
N ILE A 75 0.03 -9.22 -7.15
CA ILE A 75 0.44 -7.89 -7.58
C ILE A 75 -0.82 -7.12 -7.88
N THR A 76 -1.05 -6.03 -7.18
CA THR A 76 -2.25 -5.21 -7.30
C THR A 76 -1.93 -3.77 -7.71
N LEU A 77 -2.98 -3.00 -8.00
CA LEU A 77 -2.88 -1.58 -8.34
C LEU A 77 -3.60 -0.75 -7.31
N GLU A 78 -2.93 0.27 -6.83
CA GLU A 78 -3.50 1.32 -6.02
C GLU A 78 -4.04 2.48 -6.89
N PRO A 79 -4.90 3.38 -6.37
CA PRO A 79 -5.66 4.35 -7.19
C PRO A 79 -4.84 5.16 -8.18
N GLY A 80 -3.63 5.57 -7.84
CA GLY A 80 -2.73 6.37 -8.67
C GLY A 80 -1.72 5.55 -9.48
N GLY A 81 -1.94 4.23 -9.65
CA GLY A 81 -1.04 3.38 -10.41
C GLY A 81 0.20 2.94 -9.63
N GLN A 82 0.14 3.01 -8.30
CA GLN A 82 1.14 2.34 -7.47
C GLN A 82 1.00 0.83 -7.68
N VAL A 83 2.12 0.20 -7.96
CA VAL A 83 2.22 -1.26 -8.12
C VAL A 83 2.59 -1.85 -6.78
N GLU A 84 1.72 -2.70 -6.26
CA GLU A 84 1.85 -3.34 -4.96
C GLU A 84 2.15 -4.83 -5.10
N LEU A 85 3.13 -5.32 -4.38
CA LEU A 85 3.25 -6.74 -4.06
C LEU A 85 2.62 -6.98 -2.69
N SER A 86 1.61 -7.83 -2.62
CA SER A 86 1.18 -8.47 -1.38
C SER A 86 1.85 -9.85 -1.34
N GLY A 87 2.88 -9.97 -0.50
CA GLY A 87 3.76 -11.14 -0.42
C GLY A 87 3.12 -12.35 0.23
N ALA A 88 3.77 -13.49 0.11
CA ALA A 88 3.34 -14.74 0.73
C ALA A 88 3.54 -14.72 2.25
N PRO A 89 2.80 -15.56 3.02
CA PRO A 89 3.07 -15.78 4.44
C PRO A 89 4.35 -16.60 4.60
N LEU A 90 5.46 -15.96 4.98
CA LEU A 90 6.81 -16.52 5.00
C LEU A 90 7.29 -16.84 6.42
N ALA A 91 8.11 -17.88 6.56
CA ALA A 91 8.54 -18.36 7.86
C ALA A 91 9.69 -17.53 8.51
N ASN A 92 10.44 -16.78 7.70
CA ASN A 92 11.59 -16.02 8.20
C ASN A 92 12.00 -14.87 7.25
N ILE A 93 12.86 -14.00 7.77
CA ILE A 93 13.36 -12.82 7.06
C ILE A 93 14.15 -13.14 5.78
N HIS A 94 14.83 -14.29 5.71
CA HIS A 94 15.60 -14.68 4.53
C HIS A 94 14.66 -15.01 3.35
N GLN A 95 13.52 -15.64 3.64
CA GLN A 95 12.49 -15.89 2.64
C GLN A 95 11.85 -14.56 2.18
N ALA A 96 11.54 -13.65 3.10
CA ALA A 96 11.00 -12.33 2.76
C ALA A 96 12.01 -11.52 1.90
N CYS A 97 13.30 -11.56 2.25
CA CYS A 97 14.35 -10.91 1.47
C CYS A 97 14.46 -11.51 0.05
N LYS A 98 14.39 -12.84 -0.10
CA LYS A 98 14.40 -13.53 -1.39
C LYS A 98 13.19 -13.14 -2.25
N GLU A 99 11.99 -13.13 -1.66
CA GLU A 99 10.76 -12.71 -2.33
C GLU A 99 10.87 -11.27 -2.86
N THR A 100 11.23 -10.34 -1.98
CA THR A 100 11.40 -8.93 -2.32
C THR A 100 12.41 -8.72 -3.44
N ASN A 101 13.59 -9.35 -3.34
CA ASN A 101 14.64 -9.23 -4.37
C ASN A 101 14.19 -9.83 -5.71
N SER A 102 13.50 -10.98 -5.71
CA SER A 102 12.98 -11.59 -6.93
C SER A 102 11.93 -10.71 -7.59
N HIS A 103 11.04 -10.11 -6.79
CA HIS A 103 10.04 -9.16 -7.27
C HIS A 103 10.69 -7.90 -7.87
N LEU A 104 11.64 -7.28 -7.15
CA LEU A 104 12.35 -6.09 -7.63
C LEU A 104 13.08 -6.35 -8.94
N LYS A 105 13.73 -7.51 -9.06
CA LYS A 105 14.42 -7.91 -10.30
C LYS A 105 13.44 -8.03 -11.47
N LEU A 106 12.32 -8.72 -11.27
CA LEU A 106 11.27 -8.86 -12.29
C LEU A 106 10.72 -7.51 -12.74
N LEU A 107 10.37 -6.64 -11.78
CA LEU A 107 9.85 -5.30 -12.08
C LEU A 107 10.86 -4.44 -12.84
N LYS A 108 12.15 -4.54 -12.48
CA LYS A 108 13.23 -3.82 -13.18
C LYS A 108 13.39 -4.29 -14.62
N GLU A 109 13.46 -5.59 -14.85
CA GLU A 109 13.59 -6.17 -16.19
C GLU A 109 12.46 -5.76 -17.14
N ILE A 110 11.23 -5.79 -16.64
CA ILE A 110 10.05 -5.39 -17.43
C ILE A 110 9.99 -3.87 -17.59
N GLY A 111 10.31 -3.12 -16.54
CA GLY A 111 10.35 -1.67 -16.58
C GLY A 111 11.36 -1.14 -17.61
N GLU A 112 12.55 -1.73 -17.69
CA GLU A 112 13.57 -1.38 -18.70
C GLU A 112 13.07 -1.59 -20.13
N LYS A 113 12.33 -2.68 -20.38
CA LYS A 113 11.73 -2.97 -21.71
C LYS A 113 10.67 -1.96 -22.11
N LEU A 114 9.88 -1.46 -21.16
CA LEU A 114 8.74 -0.57 -21.40
C LEU A 114 9.07 0.91 -21.20
N GLY A 115 10.28 1.25 -20.74
CA GLY A 115 10.64 2.61 -20.38
C GLY A 115 9.97 3.09 -19.09
N ILE A 116 9.63 2.16 -18.18
CA ILE A 116 9.00 2.43 -16.88
C ILE A 116 10.04 2.30 -15.76
N THR A 117 10.10 3.31 -14.91
CA THR A 117 10.90 3.30 -13.67
C THR A 117 9.96 3.20 -12.47
N LEU A 118 10.32 2.35 -11.50
CA LEU A 118 9.56 2.16 -10.27
C LEU A 118 10.32 2.76 -9.10
N LEU A 119 9.63 3.62 -8.33
CA LEU A 119 10.22 4.33 -7.19
C LEU A 119 9.50 3.99 -5.89
N GLY A 120 10.26 3.54 -4.88
CA GLY A 120 9.79 3.31 -3.52
C GLY A 120 9.99 4.55 -2.65
N LEU A 121 9.03 5.45 -2.63
CA LEU A 121 9.01 6.69 -1.85
C LEU A 121 7.74 6.74 -1.01
N GLY A 122 7.76 7.45 0.11
CA GLY A 122 6.57 7.59 0.97
C GLY A 122 5.47 8.46 0.35
N ALA A 123 5.83 9.44 -0.47
CA ALA A 123 4.90 10.25 -1.25
C ALA A 123 5.49 10.65 -2.59
N ARG A 124 4.62 10.96 -3.57
CA ARG A 124 5.04 11.45 -4.90
C ARG A 124 5.74 12.79 -4.77
N PRO A 125 6.94 12.91 -5.36
CA PRO A 125 7.76 14.10 -5.17
C PRO A 125 7.48 15.23 -6.16
N LEU A 126 6.93 14.96 -7.36
CA LEU A 126 6.93 15.90 -8.49
C LEU A 126 5.53 16.41 -8.84
N GLU A 127 4.53 15.55 -8.86
CA GLU A 127 3.23 15.81 -9.45
C GLU A 127 2.26 16.46 -8.47
N LYS A 128 1.35 17.25 -9.01
CA LYS A 128 0.14 17.65 -8.30
C LYS A 128 -0.87 16.51 -8.34
N THR A 129 -1.61 16.30 -7.26
CA THR A 129 -2.57 15.21 -7.11
C THR A 129 -3.60 15.14 -8.24
N ASN A 130 -4.05 16.28 -8.75
CA ASN A 130 -5.04 16.34 -9.82
C ASN A 130 -4.50 15.94 -11.21
N SER A 131 -3.20 15.84 -11.40
CA SER A 131 -2.57 15.39 -12.66
C SER A 131 -2.26 13.90 -12.68
N ILE A 132 -2.52 13.17 -11.60
CA ILE A 132 -2.23 11.74 -11.50
C ILE A 132 -3.38 10.94 -12.12
N PRO A 133 -3.08 10.01 -13.07
CA PRO A 133 -4.09 9.17 -13.68
C PRO A 133 -4.70 8.18 -12.67
N TRP A 134 -5.98 7.89 -12.82
CA TRP A 134 -6.70 6.93 -12.00
C TRP A 134 -6.67 5.53 -12.61
N MET A 135 -6.47 4.53 -11.77
CA MET A 135 -6.59 3.13 -12.19
C MET A 135 -8.07 2.73 -12.30
N PRO A 136 -8.41 1.82 -13.24
CA PRO A 136 -9.79 1.51 -13.61
C PRO A 136 -10.44 0.48 -12.69
N LYS A 137 -10.51 0.76 -11.37
CA LYS A 137 -11.30 -0.05 -10.43
C LYS A 137 -12.57 0.71 -10.03
N PRO A 138 -13.78 0.13 -10.14
CA PRO A 138 -15.05 0.81 -9.85
C PRO A 138 -15.10 1.45 -8.46
N ARG A 139 -14.55 0.77 -7.44
CA ARG A 139 -14.48 1.30 -6.06
C ARG A 139 -13.76 2.65 -5.98
N TYR A 140 -12.79 2.92 -6.85
CA TYR A 140 -12.04 4.18 -6.83
C TYR A 140 -12.89 5.38 -7.26
N LYS A 141 -13.89 5.16 -8.11
CA LYS A 141 -14.87 6.19 -8.48
C LYS A 141 -15.70 6.64 -7.27
N ILE A 142 -16.11 5.69 -6.43
CA ILE A 142 -16.86 5.96 -5.20
C ILE A 142 -15.97 6.77 -4.25
N MET A 143 -14.76 6.29 -3.97
CA MET A 143 -13.81 6.93 -3.07
C MET A 143 -13.39 8.33 -3.56
N LYS A 144 -13.20 8.52 -4.86
CA LYS A 144 -12.90 9.83 -5.48
C LYS A 144 -13.95 10.88 -5.15
N ASN A 145 -15.23 10.48 -5.12
CA ASN A 145 -16.35 11.36 -4.83
C ASN A 145 -16.56 11.57 -3.33
N TYR A 146 -16.17 10.60 -2.51
CA TYR A 146 -16.37 10.62 -1.07
C TYR A 146 -15.26 11.37 -0.31
N MET A 147 -13.99 11.06 -0.59
CA MET A 147 -12.84 11.55 0.16
C MET A 147 -12.75 13.08 0.29
N PRO A 148 -13.00 13.89 -0.77
CA PRO A 148 -12.96 15.35 -0.66
C PRO A 148 -13.99 15.95 0.32
N LYS A 149 -15.04 15.19 0.66
CA LYS A 149 -16.10 15.63 1.58
C LYS A 149 -15.74 15.39 3.04
N LYS A 150 -14.73 14.54 3.32
CA LYS A 150 -14.37 14.11 4.67
C LYS A 150 -13.09 14.77 5.19
N GLY A 151 -12.08 14.88 4.36
CA GLY A 151 -10.80 15.42 4.78
C GLY A 151 -10.05 16.12 3.64
N LYS A 152 -9.09 16.94 4.04
CA LYS A 152 -8.34 17.79 3.10
C LYS A 152 -7.41 17.01 2.17
N HIS A 153 -6.87 15.88 2.64
CA HIS A 153 -5.83 15.12 1.96
C HIS A 153 -6.25 13.71 1.56
N GLY A 154 -7.55 13.42 1.45
CA GLY A 154 -8.04 12.11 1.06
C GLY A 154 -7.58 11.68 -0.33
N LEU A 155 -7.60 12.58 -1.31
CA LEU A 155 -7.10 12.30 -2.66
C LEU A 155 -5.56 12.21 -2.71
N ASP A 156 -4.86 13.02 -1.92
CA ASP A 156 -3.39 12.93 -1.81
C ASP A 156 -2.98 11.57 -1.24
N MET A 157 -3.68 11.09 -0.22
CA MET A 157 -3.44 9.75 0.35
C MET A 157 -3.63 8.67 -0.71
N MET A 158 -4.73 8.69 -1.46
CA MET A 158 -5.05 7.68 -2.45
C MET A 158 -4.07 7.64 -3.63
N LEU A 159 -3.72 8.80 -4.17
CA LEU A 159 -2.99 8.93 -5.43
C LEU A 159 -1.48 9.09 -5.23
N SER A 160 -1.08 9.61 -4.07
CA SER A 160 0.29 10.12 -3.87
C SER A 160 1.04 9.46 -2.73
N THR A 161 0.55 8.36 -2.14
CA THR A 161 1.30 7.65 -1.09
C THR A 161 1.65 6.22 -1.49
N CYS A 162 2.81 5.76 -1.02
CA CYS A 162 3.22 4.35 -1.02
C CYS A 162 3.69 3.94 0.36
N THR A 163 3.64 2.64 0.62
CA THR A 163 4.09 2.06 1.89
C THR A 163 4.90 0.79 1.71
N VAL A 164 5.58 0.39 2.77
CA VAL A 164 6.00 -0.98 3.04
C VAL A 164 5.28 -1.41 4.31
N GLN A 165 4.66 -2.58 4.30
CA GLN A 165 3.88 -3.11 5.42
C GLN A 165 4.38 -4.51 5.80
N ALA A 166 4.35 -4.81 7.09
CA ALA A 166 4.55 -6.15 7.63
C ALA A 166 3.28 -6.62 8.33
N ASN A 167 2.83 -7.83 7.98
CA ASN A 167 1.69 -8.51 8.58
C ASN A 167 2.21 -9.60 9.51
N LEU A 168 1.80 -9.57 10.77
CA LEU A 168 2.28 -10.45 11.83
C LEU A 168 1.14 -11.32 12.36
N ASP A 169 1.42 -12.60 12.55
CA ASP A 169 0.52 -13.52 13.24
C ASP A 169 0.52 -13.30 14.77
N TYR A 170 -0.48 -13.86 15.45
CA TYR A 170 -0.60 -13.88 16.91
C TYR A 170 -1.03 -15.26 17.42
N SER A 171 -0.71 -15.56 18.71
CA SER A 171 -1.01 -16.85 19.34
C SER A 171 -2.42 -16.91 19.93
N ASP A 172 -2.84 -15.82 20.53
CA ASP A 172 -4.06 -15.70 21.33
C ASP A 172 -4.44 -14.22 21.48
N GLU A 173 -5.50 -13.95 22.24
CA GLU A 173 -6.00 -12.59 22.47
C GLU A 173 -5.00 -11.70 23.21
N ASP A 174 -4.27 -12.26 24.22
CA ASP A 174 -3.27 -11.49 24.97
C ASP A 174 -2.07 -11.12 24.08
N ASP A 175 -1.60 -12.03 23.25
CA ASP A 175 -0.52 -11.76 22.30
C ASP A 175 -0.96 -10.72 21.25
N MET A 176 -2.17 -10.82 20.71
CA MET A 176 -2.76 -9.82 19.80
C MET A 176 -2.81 -8.44 20.48
N ARG A 177 -3.31 -8.37 21.72
CA ARG A 177 -3.38 -7.15 22.51
C ARG A 177 -2.03 -6.50 22.69
N ASN A 178 -1.02 -7.30 23.12
CA ASN A 178 0.35 -6.82 23.34
C ASN A 178 0.99 -6.31 22.03
N LYS A 179 0.85 -7.05 20.94
CA LYS A 179 1.37 -6.65 19.61
C LYS A 179 0.70 -5.38 19.11
N THR A 180 -0.62 -5.27 19.24
CA THR A 180 -1.36 -4.07 18.83
C THR A 180 -0.94 -2.85 19.64
N LEU A 181 -0.88 -2.98 20.97
CA LEU A 181 -0.44 -1.90 21.86
C LEU A 181 0.99 -1.46 21.55
N LEU A 182 1.92 -2.41 21.36
CA LEU A 182 3.30 -2.12 20.98
C LEU A 182 3.35 -1.39 19.64
N SER A 183 2.63 -1.90 18.63
CA SER A 183 2.58 -1.31 17.29
C SER A 183 2.11 0.15 17.30
N VAL A 184 1.08 0.46 18.09
CA VAL A 184 0.59 1.82 18.24
C VAL A 184 1.61 2.71 18.97
N LYS A 185 2.25 2.20 20.03
CA LYS A 185 3.26 2.95 20.80
C LYS A 185 4.51 3.29 20.00
N ILE A 186 4.97 2.41 19.12
CA ILE A 186 6.19 2.65 18.32
C ILE A 186 5.95 3.45 17.04
N GLN A 187 4.71 3.77 16.67
CA GLN A 187 4.40 4.54 15.45
C GLN A 187 5.23 5.82 15.28
N PRO A 188 5.43 6.68 16.30
CA PRO A 188 6.25 7.87 16.14
C PRO A 188 7.71 7.54 15.78
N LEU A 189 8.28 6.51 16.41
CA LEU A 189 9.63 6.05 16.16
C LEU A 189 9.77 5.50 14.73
N LEU A 190 8.84 4.63 14.30
CA LEU A 190 8.84 4.10 12.93
C LEU A 190 8.65 5.21 11.89
N THR A 191 7.78 6.19 12.17
CA THR A 191 7.60 7.35 11.30
C THR A 191 8.90 8.14 11.14
N ALA A 192 9.69 8.31 12.19
CA ALA A 192 10.96 9.01 12.14
C ALA A 192 12.04 8.18 11.39
N LEU A 193 12.16 6.89 11.72
CA LEU A 193 13.16 5.98 11.11
C LEU A 193 12.95 5.76 9.61
N PHE A 194 11.70 5.64 9.18
CA PHE A 194 11.33 5.35 7.79
C PHE A 194 10.78 6.55 7.02
N ALA A 195 10.99 7.77 7.54
CA ALA A 195 10.59 9.00 6.84
C ALA A 195 11.24 9.08 5.45
N ASN A 196 10.43 9.17 4.40
CA ASN A 196 10.91 9.15 3.00
C ASN A 196 9.97 9.95 2.07
N SER A 197 9.58 11.17 2.49
CA SER A 197 8.71 12.03 1.68
C SER A 197 8.93 13.52 1.92
N PRO A 198 10.19 14.02 1.79
CA PRO A 198 10.52 15.42 2.09
C PRO A 198 10.27 16.39 0.92
N ILE A 199 9.87 15.88 -0.26
CA ILE A 199 9.69 16.66 -1.49
C ILE A 199 8.23 16.63 -1.92
N SER A 200 7.70 17.75 -2.37
CA SER A 200 6.40 17.86 -3.05
C SER A 200 6.46 18.94 -4.12
N ASN A 201 5.86 18.67 -5.29
CA ASN A 201 5.93 19.56 -6.46
C ASN A 201 7.37 19.97 -6.84
N GLY A 202 8.33 19.07 -6.68
CA GLY A 202 9.73 19.28 -7.02
C GLY A 202 10.54 20.11 -6.01
N ILE A 203 9.96 20.53 -4.88
CA ILE A 203 10.62 21.35 -3.87
C ILE A 203 10.51 20.73 -2.46
N PRO A 204 11.45 21.04 -1.54
CA PRO A 204 11.34 20.66 -0.13
C PRO A 204 10.03 21.15 0.47
N ASN A 205 9.31 20.26 1.18
CA ASN A 205 7.97 20.52 1.71
C ASN A 205 7.93 20.80 3.23
N GLY A 206 9.09 20.86 3.88
CA GLY A 206 9.21 21.11 5.33
C GLY A 206 8.92 19.90 6.23
N PHE A 207 8.64 18.72 5.67
CA PHE A 207 8.43 17.48 6.42
C PHE A 207 9.48 16.44 6.03
N LEU A 208 9.88 15.58 6.95
CA LEU A 208 10.59 14.35 6.62
C LEU A 208 9.62 13.26 6.14
N SER A 209 8.42 13.21 6.74
CA SER A 209 7.32 12.32 6.35
C SER A 209 6.05 13.10 6.00
N LYS A 210 5.97 13.65 4.79
CA LYS A 210 4.75 14.26 4.25
C LYS A 210 3.62 13.25 4.15
N ARG A 211 3.95 11.97 3.91
CA ARG A 211 3.00 10.85 3.92
C ARG A 211 2.21 10.81 5.24
N ARG A 212 2.86 10.92 6.40
CA ARG A 212 2.19 10.93 7.70
C ARG A 212 1.21 12.10 7.81
N TYR A 213 1.59 13.28 7.34
CA TYR A 213 0.72 14.46 7.34
C TYR A 213 -0.54 14.24 6.48
N PHE A 214 -0.43 13.60 5.31
CA PHE A 214 -1.59 13.25 4.48
C PHE A 214 -2.54 12.33 5.25
N TRP A 215 -2.03 11.25 5.83
CA TRP A 215 -2.84 10.28 6.57
C TRP A 215 -3.56 10.87 7.79
N THR A 216 -2.96 11.80 8.51
CA THR A 216 -3.60 12.47 9.66
C THR A 216 -4.67 13.48 9.25
N ASN A 217 -4.78 13.83 7.97
CA ASN A 217 -5.74 14.80 7.44
C ASN A 217 -6.61 14.20 6.30
N THR A 218 -6.74 12.88 6.26
CA THR A 218 -7.48 12.16 5.21
C THR A 218 -8.96 12.03 5.56
N ASP A 219 -9.29 11.38 6.66
CA ASP A 219 -10.66 11.08 7.06
C ASP A 219 -10.72 10.89 8.58
N PRO A 220 -11.33 11.81 9.34
CA PRO A 220 -11.38 11.72 10.79
C PRO A 220 -12.18 10.54 11.32
N ASP A 221 -13.08 9.96 10.51
CA ASP A 221 -13.90 8.81 10.92
C ASP A 221 -13.10 7.49 10.83
N ARG A 222 -12.01 7.44 10.00
CA ARG A 222 -11.28 6.19 9.69
C ARG A 222 -9.78 6.26 9.93
N CYS A 223 -9.23 7.47 10.00
CA CYS A 223 -7.79 7.69 10.17
C CYS A 223 -7.49 8.31 11.52
N GLY A 224 -6.46 7.81 12.19
CA GLY A 224 -6.04 8.31 13.48
C GLY A 224 -5.29 7.27 14.30
N THR A 225 -5.10 7.56 15.57
CA THR A 225 -4.53 6.62 16.53
C THR A 225 -5.63 5.70 17.04
N LEU A 226 -5.39 4.38 17.02
CA LEU A 226 -6.28 3.37 17.57
C LEU A 226 -6.29 3.47 19.12
N LYS A 227 -7.14 4.36 19.66
CA LYS A 227 -7.16 4.67 21.09
C LYS A 227 -7.54 3.49 21.96
N ILE A 228 -8.45 2.63 21.48
CA ILE A 228 -8.90 1.43 22.22
C ILE A 228 -7.76 0.46 22.54
N ALA A 229 -6.65 0.49 21.78
CA ALA A 229 -5.48 -0.34 22.07
C ALA A 229 -4.77 -0.01 23.39
N PHE A 230 -5.05 1.15 24.00
CA PHE A 230 -4.51 1.59 25.29
C PHE A 230 -5.41 1.23 26.46
N GLU A 231 -6.58 0.70 26.22
CA GLU A 231 -7.55 0.34 27.26
C GLU A 231 -7.21 -1.03 27.87
N ASP A 232 -7.36 -1.16 29.19
CA ASP A 232 -6.97 -2.39 29.92
C ASP A 232 -7.79 -3.62 29.52
N ASP A 233 -9.01 -3.41 29.03
CA ASP A 233 -9.94 -4.44 28.58
C ASP A 233 -9.94 -4.62 27.04
N PHE A 234 -8.91 -4.12 26.33
CA PHE A 234 -8.80 -4.32 24.87
C PHE A 234 -8.77 -5.81 24.53
N SER A 235 -9.66 -6.23 23.64
CA SER A 235 -9.96 -7.64 23.34
C SER A 235 -10.41 -7.81 21.90
N PHE A 236 -10.57 -9.04 21.42
CA PHE A 236 -11.16 -9.34 20.12
C PHE A 236 -12.58 -8.76 20.00
N SER A 237 -13.39 -8.89 21.06
CA SER A 237 -14.76 -8.31 21.07
C SER A 237 -14.70 -6.80 20.91
N LYS A 238 -13.87 -6.13 21.71
CA LYS A 238 -13.77 -4.67 21.69
C LYS A 238 -13.25 -4.14 20.35
N TYR A 239 -12.30 -4.85 19.74
CA TYR A 239 -11.85 -4.52 18.40
C TYR A 239 -12.94 -4.74 17.35
N THR A 240 -13.74 -5.80 17.49
CA THR A 240 -14.89 -6.06 16.61
C THR A 240 -15.93 -4.92 16.70
N ASP A 241 -16.29 -4.53 17.92
CA ASP A 241 -17.23 -3.42 18.15
C ASP A 241 -16.72 -2.11 17.56
N TYR A 242 -15.44 -1.83 17.73
CA TYR A 242 -14.79 -0.68 17.11
C TYR A 242 -14.86 -0.75 15.57
N ALA A 243 -14.50 -1.88 14.97
CA ALA A 243 -14.53 -2.05 13.51
C ALA A 243 -15.94 -1.87 12.94
N LEU A 244 -16.95 -2.40 13.63
CA LEU A 244 -18.37 -2.25 13.24
C LEU A 244 -18.90 -0.83 13.46
N SER A 245 -18.30 -0.05 14.35
CA SER A 245 -18.71 1.35 14.60
C SER A 245 -18.21 2.32 13.51
N VAL A 246 -17.23 1.90 12.69
CA VAL A 246 -16.68 2.76 11.64
C VAL A 246 -17.71 2.95 10.51
N PRO A 247 -18.07 4.20 10.13
CA PRO A 247 -19.03 4.45 9.08
C PRO A 247 -18.62 3.82 7.73
N MET A 248 -19.55 3.19 7.03
CA MET A 248 -19.29 2.63 5.70
C MET A 248 -19.24 3.73 4.63
N TYR A 249 -18.51 3.50 3.54
CA TYR A 249 -18.48 4.40 2.37
C TYR A 249 -19.74 4.29 1.52
N PHE A 250 -20.38 3.10 1.51
CA PHE A 250 -21.47 2.70 0.63
C PHE A 250 -22.22 1.50 1.23
#